data_4dc33695f241058764ba1b2a47829131
#
_entry.id   4dc33695f241058764ba1b2a47829131
#
_cell.length_a   1.000
_cell.length_b   1.000
_cell.length_c   1.000
_cell.angle_alpha   90.00
_cell.angle_beta   90.00
_cell.angle_gamma   90.00
#
_symmetry.space_group_name_H-M   'P 1'
#
loop_
_entity.id
_entity.type
_entity.pdbx_description
1 polymer ?
#
loop_
_entity_poly.entity_id
_entity_poly.type
_entity_poly.pdbx_seq_one_letter_code
_entity_poly.pdbx_strand_id
1 'polypeptide(L)'
;LPLAATVLGEEIRTSEADEMKQILLTRLFDRYAEEHDVAVSESEIEAYLQAMKQGVAAEGLNAEEDLTPEEVVEVKAMREEMARSIIWQWKLNQKLYHQYGGRIIYQQFGPEPLDAYRQYLEERQAAGDFKIENPAFEVEFWRYFKDESIHSFFEPGTEESAFVKPPWGA
;
A
#
# COMPACT_ATOMS: atom_id res chain seq x y z
N LEU A 1 27.83 4.74 -1.35
CA LEU A 1 26.92 3.58 -1.44
C LEU A 1 26.79 3.11 -2.90
N PRO A 2 26.66 1.80 -3.13
CA PRO A 2 26.54 1.27 -4.49
C PRO A 2 25.22 1.67 -5.15
N LEU A 3 25.26 1.78 -6.48
CA LEU A 3 24.05 2.00 -7.27
C LEU A 3 23.24 0.69 -7.30
N ALA A 4 22.09 0.68 -6.65
CA ALA A 4 21.22 -0.49 -6.58
C ALA A 4 20.21 -0.53 -7.73
N ALA A 5 19.65 0.63 -8.08
CA ALA A 5 18.64 0.75 -9.12
C ALA A 5 18.51 2.20 -9.60
N THR A 6 17.78 2.38 -10.69
CA THR A 6 17.31 3.69 -11.17
C THR A 6 15.80 3.61 -11.32
N VAL A 7 15.09 4.67 -10.97
CA VAL A 7 13.64 4.77 -11.13
C VAL A 7 13.27 6.18 -11.59
N LEU A 8 12.53 6.27 -12.69
CA LEU A 8 12.07 7.55 -13.24
C LEU A 8 13.21 8.58 -13.36
N GLY A 9 14.39 8.12 -13.79
CA GLY A 9 15.57 8.95 -13.97
C GLY A 9 16.37 9.25 -12.70
N GLU A 10 15.95 8.76 -11.54
CA GLU A 10 16.64 8.97 -10.27
C GLU A 10 17.42 7.74 -9.83
N GLU A 11 18.63 7.96 -9.31
CA GLU A 11 19.44 6.86 -8.78
C GLU A 11 19.00 6.47 -7.36
N ILE A 12 19.00 5.17 -7.10
CA ILE A 12 18.82 4.62 -5.74
C ILE A 12 20.14 3.99 -5.33
N ARG A 13 20.77 4.56 -4.32
CA ARG A 13 22.06 4.09 -3.80
C ARG A 13 21.87 3.50 -2.41
N THR A 14 22.04 2.21 -2.31
CA THR A 14 21.92 1.49 -1.04
C THR A 14 22.58 0.11 -1.16
N SER A 15 23.00 -0.43 -0.03
CA SER A 15 23.45 -1.81 0.08
C SER A 15 22.35 -2.76 0.57
N GLU A 16 21.12 -2.22 0.79
CA GLU A 16 20.00 -2.99 1.34
C GLU A 16 18.90 -3.19 0.29
N ALA A 17 18.58 -4.45 0.00
CA ALA A 17 17.55 -4.81 -1.00
C ALA A 17 16.16 -4.27 -0.62
N ASP A 18 15.82 -4.33 0.67
CA ASP A 18 14.51 -3.85 1.15
C ASP A 18 14.37 -2.34 1.02
N GLU A 19 15.43 -1.59 1.28
CA GLU A 19 15.43 -0.13 1.11
C GLU A 19 15.25 0.24 -0.36
N MET A 20 15.97 -0.42 -1.25
CA MET A 20 15.81 -0.24 -2.70
C MET A 20 14.36 -0.48 -3.12
N LYS A 21 13.77 -1.60 -2.69
CA LYS A 21 12.40 -1.97 -3.01
C LYS A 21 11.41 -0.91 -2.53
N GLN A 22 11.54 -0.46 -1.30
CA GLN A 22 10.69 0.57 -0.71
C GLN A 22 10.71 1.86 -1.54
N ILE A 23 11.88 2.35 -1.86
CA ILE A 23 12.04 3.59 -2.64
C ILE A 23 11.46 3.41 -4.04
N LEU A 24 11.78 2.30 -4.70
CA LEU A 24 11.32 2.01 -6.05
C LEU A 24 9.80 1.95 -6.13
N LEU A 25 9.17 1.19 -5.24
CA LEU A 25 7.71 1.05 -5.21
C LEU A 25 7.03 2.38 -4.88
N THR A 26 7.55 3.12 -3.92
CA THR A 26 7.00 4.43 -3.54
C THR A 26 6.98 5.38 -4.73
N ARG A 27 8.08 5.48 -5.47
CA ARG A 27 8.18 6.37 -6.64
C ARG A 27 7.19 5.98 -7.73
N LEU A 28 7.12 4.68 -8.05
CA LEU A 28 6.23 4.19 -9.11
C LEU A 28 4.75 4.33 -8.73
N PHE A 29 4.39 3.97 -7.52
CA PHE A 29 2.99 4.06 -7.08
C PHE A 29 2.53 5.48 -6.82
N ASP A 30 3.41 6.37 -6.37
CA ASP A 30 3.08 7.79 -6.26
C ASP A 30 2.75 8.37 -7.64
N ARG A 31 3.53 8.02 -8.65
CA ARG A 31 3.23 8.46 -10.03
C ARG A 31 1.92 7.88 -10.54
N TYR A 32 1.68 6.60 -10.31
CA TYR A 32 0.42 5.97 -10.68
C TYR A 32 -0.78 6.68 -10.03
N ALA A 33 -0.67 6.94 -8.74
CA ALA A 33 -1.72 7.62 -7.97
C ALA A 33 -2.00 9.03 -8.53
N GLU A 34 -0.96 9.77 -8.85
CA GLU A 34 -1.08 11.10 -9.44
C GLU A 34 -1.77 11.03 -10.82
N GLU A 35 -1.36 10.09 -11.67
CA GLU A 35 -1.94 9.90 -13.00
C GLU A 35 -3.41 9.45 -12.96
N HIS A 36 -3.85 8.80 -11.89
CA HIS A 36 -5.19 8.26 -11.73
C HIS A 36 -6.03 8.99 -10.69
N ASP A 37 -5.59 10.18 -10.28
CA ASP A 37 -6.32 11.05 -9.34
C ASP A 37 -6.66 10.36 -8.00
N VAL A 38 -5.75 9.52 -7.50
CA VAL A 38 -5.91 8.91 -6.19
C VAL A 38 -5.59 9.95 -5.12
N ALA A 39 -6.61 10.35 -4.38
CA ALA A 39 -6.51 11.36 -3.34
C ALA A 39 -7.36 10.98 -2.13
N VAL A 40 -7.00 11.51 -0.98
CA VAL A 40 -7.71 11.26 0.28
C VAL A 40 -8.26 12.58 0.81
N SER A 41 -9.56 12.60 1.11
CA SER A 41 -10.22 13.78 1.66
C SER A 41 -10.21 13.78 3.19
N GLU A 42 -10.33 14.95 3.78
CA GLU A 42 -10.47 15.09 5.24
C GLU A 42 -11.72 14.39 5.77
N SER A 43 -12.82 14.40 5.01
CA SER A 43 -14.05 13.71 5.39
C SER A 43 -13.88 12.19 5.41
N GLU A 44 -13.09 11.63 4.51
CA GLU A 44 -12.77 10.21 4.52
C GLU A 44 -11.92 9.82 5.73
N ILE A 45 -10.95 10.65 6.08
CA ILE A 45 -10.14 10.44 7.27
C ILE A 45 -11.01 10.45 8.53
N GLU A 46 -11.88 11.45 8.67
CA GLU A 46 -12.80 11.54 9.80
C GLU A 46 -13.73 10.33 9.89
N ALA A 47 -14.28 9.90 8.76
CA ALA A 47 -15.15 8.72 8.70
C ALA A 47 -14.40 7.44 9.11
N TYR A 48 -13.17 7.27 8.66
CA TYR A 48 -12.33 6.14 9.04
C TYR A 48 -12.04 6.14 10.54
N LEU A 49 -11.66 7.29 11.11
CA LEU A 49 -11.36 7.44 12.53
C LEU A 49 -12.60 7.19 13.38
N GLN A 50 -13.77 7.64 12.92
CA GLN A 50 -15.03 7.41 13.60
C GLN A 50 -15.39 5.92 13.61
N ALA A 51 -15.21 5.22 12.50
CA ALA A 51 -15.44 3.78 12.41
C ALA A 51 -14.51 3.00 13.35
N MET A 52 -13.25 3.40 13.43
CA MET A 52 -12.28 2.80 14.36
C MET A 52 -12.70 3.01 15.81
N LYS A 53 -13.12 4.22 16.15
CA LYS A 53 -13.55 4.57 17.50
C LYS A 53 -14.77 3.75 17.93
N GLN A 54 -15.73 3.57 17.04
CA GLN A 54 -16.91 2.72 17.27
C GLN A 54 -16.53 1.27 17.47
N GLY A 55 -15.57 0.74 16.70
CA GLY A 55 -15.07 -0.62 16.84
C GLY A 55 -14.40 -0.85 18.19
N VAL A 56 -13.56 0.08 18.63
CA VAL A 56 -12.89 0.03 19.95
C VAL A 56 -13.91 0.08 21.08
N ALA A 57 -14.90 0.96 20.97
CA ALA A 57 -15.96 1.09 21.99
C ALA A 57 -16.83 -0.19 22.06
N ALA A 58 -17.12 -0.81 20.91
CA ALA A 58 -17.87 -2.08 20.85
C ALA A 58 -17.14 -3.23 21.53
N GLU A 59 -15.82 -3.20 21.57
CA GLU A 59 -14.97 -4.18 22.28
C GLU A 59 -14.78 -3.83 23.75
N GLY A 60 -15.34 -2.73 24.23
CA GLY A 60 -15.21 -2.29 25.61
C GLY A 60 -13.85 -1.68 25.94
N LEU A 61 -13.09 -1.31 24.91
CA LEU A 61 -11.77 -0.70 25.08
C LEU A 61 -11.87 0.82 25.04
N ASN A 62 -11.03 1.50 25.81
CA ASN A 62 -10.89 2.95 25.79
C ASN A 62 -9.40 3.28 25.71
N ALA A 63 -8.92 3.57 24.52
CA ALA A 63 -7.52 3.77 24.21
C ALA A 63 -6.95 5.11 24.71
N GLU A 64 -7.79 6.04 25.20
CA GLU A 64 -7.37 7.39 25.55
C GLU A 64 -7.40 7.71 27.05
N GLU A 65 -7.78 6.73 27.90
CA GLU A 65 -8.04 6.93 29.33
C GLU A 65 -6.83 7.45 30.12
N ASP A 66 -5.62 7.06 29.75
CA ASP A 66 -4.40 7.34 30.52
C ASP A 66 -3.42 8.29 29.81
N LEU A 67 -3.88 9.03 28.81
CA LEU A 67 -3.01 9.92 28.04
C LEU A 67 -3.00 11.34 28.62
N THR A 68 -1.83 11.97 28.61
CA THR A 68 -1.71 13.41 28.89
C THR A 68 -2.30 14.22 27.72
N PRO A 69 -2.68 15.50 27.91
CA PRO A 69 -3.16 16.34 26.82
C PRO A 69 -2.21 16.43 25.63
N GLU A 70 -0.89 16.42 25.88
CA GLU A 70 0.13 16.44 24.85
C GLU A 70 0.17 15.12 24.06
N GLU A 71 0.08 14.00 24.78
CA GLU A 71 0.02 12.67 24.17
C GLU A 71 -1.25 12.48 23.34
N VAL A 72 -2.38 13.05 23.77
CA VAL A 72 -3.63 13.00 23.02
C VAL A 72 -3.46 13.68 21.64
N VAL A 73 -2.80 14.83 21.59
CA VAL A 73 -2.53 15.55 20.34
C VAL A 73 -1.62 14.73 19.42
N GLU A 74 -0.55 14.14 19.96
CA GLU A 74 0.39 13.30 19.20
C GLU A 74 -0.28 12.04 18.65
N VAL A 75 -1.06 11.36 19.47
CA VAL A 75 -1.79 10.14 19.08
C VAL A 75 -2.82 10.46 17.99
N LYS A 76 -3.52 11.59 18.11
CA LYS A 76 -4.47 12.04 17.10
C LYS A 76 -3.79 12.26 15.75
N ALA A 77 -2.67 12.97 15.75
CA ALA A 77 -1.90 13.21 14.52
C ALA A 77 -1.41 11.91 13.87
N MET A 78 -0.93 10.99 14.69
CA MET A 78 -0.48 9.67 14.22
C MET A 78 -1.62 8.86 13.61
N ARG A 79 -2.79 8.87 14.25
CA ARG A 79 -3.99 8.18 13.74
C ARG A 79 -4.48 8.75 12.43
N GLU A 80 -4.48 10.08 12.29
CA GLU A 80 -4.85 10.76 11.06
C GLU A 80 -3.91 10.38 9.91
N GLU A 81 -2.61 10.34 10.16
CA GLU A 81 -1.62 9.95 9.17
C GLU A 81 -1.77 8.48 8.76
N MET A 82 -1.99 7.60 9.73
CA MET A 82 -2.26 6.19 9.47
C MET A 82 -3.53 6.01 8.64
N ALA A 83 -4.60 6.72 9.00
CA ALA A 83 -5.87 6.68 8.26
C ALA A 83 -5.67 7.13 6.81
N ARG A 84 -4.95 8.23 6.61
CA ARG A 84 -4.63 8.76 5.27
C ARG A 84 -3.92 7.71 4.43
N SER A 85 -2.91 7.07 5.01
CA SER A 85 -2.12 6.03 4.35
C SER A 85 -2.97 4.82 3.96
N ILE A 86 -3.81 4.34 4.87
CA ILE A 86 -4.67 3.17 4.63
C ILE A 86 -5.71 3.47 3.56
N ILE A 87 -6.34 4.63 3.60
CA ILE A 87 -7.33 5.05 2.60
C ILE A 87 -6.68 5.19 1.23
N TRP A 88 -5.52 5.84 1.17
CA TRP A 88 -4.76 6.01 -0.06
C TRP A 88 -4.40 4.65 -0.69
N GLN A 89 -3.89 3.74 0.13
CA GLN A 89 -3.49 2.41 -0.32
C GLN A 89 -4.69 1.61 -0.85
N TRP A 90 -5.83 1.69 -0.16
CA TRP A 90 -7.05 1.02 -0.60
C TRP A 90 -7.51 1.54 -1.97
N LYS A 91 -7.50 2.86 -2.14
CA LYS A 91 -7.89 3.49 -3.41
C LYS A 91 -6.93 3.14 -4.55
N LEU A 92 -5.63 3.16 -4.28
CA LEU A 92 -4.60 2.74 -5.23
C LEU A 92 -4.84 1.29 -5.67
N ASN A 93 -5.04 0.40 -4.70
CA ASN A 93 -5.25 -1.02 -4.94
C ASN A 93 -6.52 -1.27 -5.75
N GLN A 94 -7.60 -0.56 -5.44
CA GLN A 94 -8.84 -0.64 -6.20
C GLN A 94 -8.63 -0.24 -7.67
N LYS A 95 -7.91 0.85 -7.92
CA LYS A 95 -7.60 1.32 -9.28
C LYS A 95 -6.78 0.30 -10.05
N LEU A 96 -5.75 -0.24 -9.43
CA LEU A 96 -4.91 -1.27 -10.04
C LEU A 96 -5.71 -2.54 -10.34
N TYR A 97 -6.54 -2.98 -9.39
CA TYR A 97 -7.38 -4.14 -9.61
C TYR A 97 -8.37 -3.92 -10.76
N HIS A 98 -9.02 -2.77 -10.84
CA HIS A 98 -9.95 -2.47 -11.92
C HIS A 98 -9.26 -2.41 -13.28
N GLN A 99 -8.00 -2.02 -13.32
CA GLN A 99 -7.23 -1.95 -14.58
C GLN A 99 -6.72 -3.31 -15.03
N TYR A 100 -6.18 -4.12 -14.12
CA TYR A 100 -5.46 -5.35 -14.45
C TYR A 100 -6.18 -6.64 -14.03
N GLY A 101 -7.05 -6.58 -13.05
CA GLY A 101 -7.72 -7.77 -12.51
C GLY A 101 -6.78 -8.71 -11.78
N GLY A 102 -7.06 -9.99 -11.84
CA GLY A 102 -6.22 -11.03 -11.27
C GLY A 102 -6.52 -11.37 -9.83
N ARG A 103 -5.57 -12.06 -9.19
CA ARG A 103 -5.73 -12.57 -7.83
C ARG A 103 -5.42 -11.51 -6.79
N ILE A 104 -6.07 -11.64 -5.63
CA ILE A 104 -5.91 -10.75 -4.50
C ILE A 104 -5.38 -11.54 -3.32
N ILE A 105 -4.45 -10.97 -2.56
CA ILE A 105 -3.91 -11.56 -1.35
C ILE A 105 -4.42 -10.82 -0.12
N TYR A 106 -4.41 -11.52 1.02
CA TYR A 106 -4.68 -10.93 2.33
C TYR A 106 -3.45 -10.22 2.84
N GLN A 107 -3.62 -8.97 3.29
CA GLN A 107 -2.59 -8.19 3.96
C GLN A 107 -3.17 -7.56 5.22
N GLN A 108 -2.31 -7.14 6.14
CA GLN A 108 -2.71 -6.63 7.45
C GLN A 108 -3.72 -5.49 7.38
N PHE A 109 -3.57 -4.57 6.43
CA PHE A 109 -4.41 -3.38 6.33
C PHE A 109 -5.35 -3.38 5.13
N GLY A 110 -5.60 -4.54 4.57
CA GLY A 110 -6.57 -4.66 3.50
C GLY A 110 -6.12 -5.57 2.38
N PRO A 111 -6.94 -5.72 1.35
CA PRO A 111 -6.63 -6.57 0.21
C PRO A 111 -5.57 -5.94 -0.69
N GLU A 112 -4.70 -6.77 -1.24
CA GLU A 112 -3.67 -6.34 -2.18
C GLU A 112 -3.81 -7.12 -3.49
N PRO A 113 -3.96 -6.44 -4.64
CA PRO A 113 -4.09 -7.11 -5.93
C PRO A 113 -2.72 -7.51 -6.48
N LEU A 114 -2.21 -8.65 -6.02
CA LEU A 114 -0.85 -9.10 -6.30
C LEU A 114 -0.55 -9.22 -7.79
N ASP A 115 -1.45 -9.82 -8.56
CA ASP A 115 -1.27 -9.97 -10.00
C ASP A 115 -1.27 -8.63 -10.73
N ALA A 116 -2.13 -7.71 -10.29
CA ALA A 116 -2.17 -6.35 -10.85
C ALA A 116 -0.86 -5.61 -10.56
N TYR A 117 -0.33 -5.71 -9.35
CA TYR A 117 0.97 -5.14 -8.99
C TYR A 117 2.07 -5.69 -9.89
N ARG A 118 2.13 -7.00 -10.04
CA ARG A 118 3.16 -7.65 -10.88
C ARG A 118 3.07 -7.16 -12.33
N GLN A 119 1.88 -7.15 -12.92
CA GLN A 119 1.69 -6.71 -14.30
C GLN A 119 2.09 -5.25 -14.49
N TYR A 120 1.67 -4.38 -13.58
CA TYR A 120 2.05 -2.97 -13.62
C TYR A 120 3.57 -2.80 -13.56
N LEU A 121 4.23 -3.49 -12.65
CA LEU A 121 5.68 -3.40 -12.48
C LEU A 121 6.43 -3.98 -13.69
N GLU A 122 5.96 -5.09 -14.25
CA GLU A 122 6.54 -5.66 -15.48
C GLU A 122 6.43 -4.67 -16.64
N GLU A 123 5.30 -4.00 -16.79
CA GLU A 123 5.12 -2.97 -17.82
C GLU A 123 6.04 -1.77 -17.60
N ARG A 124 6.21 -1.34 -16.34
CA ARG A 124 7.10 -0.21 -16.01
C ARG A 124 8.56 -0.55 -16.28
N GLN A 125 8.97 -1.78 -15.98
CA GLN A 125 10.31 -2.24 -16.27
C GLN A 125 10.55 -2.31 -17.78
N ALA A 126 9.62 -2.88 -18.53
CA ALA A 126 9.71 -2.99 -19.98
C ALA A 126 9.73 -1.61 -20.67
N ALA A 127 9.05 -0.62 -20.11
CA ALA A 127 9.05 0.76 -20.60
C ALA A 127 10.32 1.54 -20.23
N GLY A 128 11.21 0.95 -19.41
CA GLY A 128 12.43 1.62 -18.96
C GLY A 128 12.23 2.58 -17.79
N ASP A 129 11.08 2.54 -17.12
CA ASP A 129 10.80 3.41 -15.98
C ASP A 129 11.65 3.07 -14.76
N PHE A 130 12.11 1.84 -14.65
CA PHE A 130 13.08 1.44 -13.64
C PHE A 130 13.99 0.35 -14.14
N LYS A 131 15.17 0.26 -13.52
CA LYS A 131 16.15 -0.80 -13.76
C LYS A 131 16.85 -1.13 -12.46
N ILE A 132 16.91 -2.41 -12.10
CA ILE A 132 17.64 -2.88 -10.93
C ILE A 132 19.03 -3.34 -11.40
N GLU A 133 20.08 -2.71 -10.86
CA GLU A 133 21.46 -2.95 -11.29
C GLU A 133 22.08 -4.18 -10.64
N ASN A 134 21.70 -4.47 -9.38
CA ASN A 134 22.23 -5.61 -8.64
C ASN A 134 21.39 -6.86 -8.93
N PRO A 135 21.97 -7.92 -9.55
CA PRO A 135 21.23 -9.14 -9.89
C PRO A 135 20.57 -9.84 -8.70
N ALA A 136 21.21 -9.82 -7.53
CA ALA A 136 20.65 -10.42 -6.32
C ALA A 136 19.42 -9.63 -5.84
N PHE A 137 19.46 -8.32 -5.95
CA PHE A 137 18.33 -7.44 -5.60
C PHE A 137 17.17 -7.61 -6.59
N GLU A 138 17.45 -7.84 -7.86
CA GLU A 138 16.45 -8.15 -8.88
C GLU A 138 15.65 -9.40 -8.49
N VAL A 139 16.32 -10.47 -8.10
CA VAL A 139 15.70 -11.71 -7.65
C VAL A 139 14.84 -11.48 -6.42
N GLU A 140 15.37 -10.80 -5.41
CA GLU A 140 14.65 -10.48 -4.18
C GLU A 140 13.41 -9.61 -4.43
N PHE A 141 13.54 -8.62 -5.29
CA PHE A 141 12.43 -7.75 -5.65
C PHE A 141 11.24 -8.52 -6.24
N TRP A 142 11.52 -9.36 -7.23
CA TRP A 142 10.47 -10.10 -7.93
C TRP A 142 9.90 -11.26 -7.14
N ARG A 143 10.63 -11.78 -6.18
CA ARG A 143 10.18 -12.89 -5.35
C ARG A 143 8.84 -12.60 -4.66
N TYR A 144 8.67 -11.42 -4.12
CA TYR A 144 7.42 -11.03 -3.48
C TYR A 144 6.22 -11.16 -4.44
N PHE A 145 6.40 -10.80 -5.69
CA PHE A 145 5.33 -10.77 -6.69
C PHE A 145 5.13 -12.09 -7.42
N LYS A 146 6.12 -12.96 -7.43
CA LYS A 146 6.13 -14.19 -8.24
C LYS A 146 6.09 -15.48 -7.42
N ASP A 147 6.53 -15.46 -6.17
CA ASP A 147 6.48 -16.64 -5.30
C ASP A 147 5.12 -16.76 -4.64
N GLU A 148 4.25 -17.58 -5.21
CA GLU A 148 2.88 -17.76 -4.72
C GLU A 148 2.82 -18.43 -3.34
N SER A 149 3.85 -19.19 -2.96
CA SER A 149 3.88 -19.95 -1.71
C SER A 149 3.95 -19.07 -0.46
N ILE A 150 4.35 -17.81 -0.59
CA ILE A 150 4.50 -16.89 0.56
C ILE A 150 3.25 -16.07 0.83
N HIS A 151 2.18 -16.26 0.04
CA HIS A 151 0.97 -15.44 0.15
C HIS A 151 -0.27 -16.29 0.42
N SER A 152 -1.26 -15.66 1.04
CA SER A 152 -2.60 -16.21 1.21
C SER A 152 -3.56 -15.48 0.29
N PHE A 153 -4.16 -16.22 -0.65
CA PHE A 153 -5.03 -15.65 -1.67
C PHE A 153 -6.49 -15.68 -1.27
N PHE A 154 -7.25 -14.71 -1.77
CA PHE A 154 -8.71 -14.77 -1.77
C PHE A 154 -9.13 -15.99 -2.59
N GLU A 155 -10.26 -16.59 -2.20
CA GLU A 155 -10.84 -17.70 -2.95
C GLU A 155 -11.14 -17.26 -4.39
N PRO A 156 -10.76 -18.08 -5.40
CA PRO A 156 -11.04 -17.73 -6.81
C PRO A 156 -12.53 -17.43 -7.03
N GLY A 157 -12.80 -16.32 -7.71
CA GLY A 157 -14.15 -15.84 -7.98
C GLY A 157 -14.71 -14.87 -6.93
N THR A 158 -13.99 -14.62 -5.85
CA THR A 158 -14.42 -13.68 -4.79
C THR A 158 -13.68 -12.35 -4.82
N GLU A 159 -12.75 -12.15 -5.77
CA GLU A 159 -11.86 -11.01 -5.81
C GLU A 159 -12.60 -9.68 -5.91
N GLU A 160 -13.70 -9.62 -6.66
CA GLU A 160 -14.45 -8.38 -6.84
C GLU A 160 -15.04 -7.84 -5.53
N SER A 161 -15.29 -8.70 -4.57
CA SER A 161 -15.82 -8.29 -3.26
C SER A 161 -14.81 -7.49 -2.43
N ALA A 162 -13.53 -7.61 -2.74
CA ALA A 162 -12.45 -7.01 -1.95
C ALA A 162 -12.52 -5.48 -1.91
N PHE A 163 -12.98 -4.85 -3.00
CA PHE A 163 -12.97 -3.39 -3.14
C PHE A 163 -14.37 -2.78 -3.26
N VAL A 164 -15.40 -3.48 -2.77
CA VAL A 164 -16.77 -2.99 -2.80
C VAL A 164 -17.05 -2.07 -1.61
N LYS A 165 -16.61 -2.48 -0.42
CA LYS A 165 -16.86 -1.72 0.81
C LYS A 165 -15.58 -1.03 1.27
N PRO A 166 -15.52 0.32 1.18
CA PRO A 166 -14.34 1.03 1.64
C PRO A 166 -14.18 0.98 3.16
N PRO A 167 -12.92 1.03 3.67
CA PRO A 167 -12.66 0.94 5.11
C PRO A 167 -13.18 2.13 5.91
N TRP A 168 -13.52 3.24 5.27
CA TRP A 168 -14.13 4.38 5.95
C TRP A 168 -15.67 4.28 6.04
N GLY A 169 -16.25 3.17 5.61
CA GLY A 169 -17.65 2.87 5.82
C GLY A 169 -18.65 3.67 4.97
N ALA A 170 -18.22 4.21 3.86
CA ALA A 170 -19.10 4.98 2.96
C ALA A 170 -20.00 4.08 2.11
#